data_a0fbf6c187fd223f197e82840378aad4
#
_entry.id   a0fbf6c187fd223f197e82840378aad4
#
_cell.length_a   1.000
_cell.length_b   1.000
_cell.length_c   1.000
_cell.angle_alpha   90.00
_cell.angle_beta   90.00
_cell.angle_gamma   90.00
#
_symmetry.space_group_name_H-M   'P 1'
#
loop_
_entity.id
_entity.type
_entity.pdbx_description
1 polymer ?
#
loop_
_entity_poly.entity_id
_entity_poly.type
_entity_poly.pdbx_seq_one_letter_code
_entity_poly.pdbx_strand_id
1 'polypeptide(L)'
;MAPQEGVLPTTVEADEKAIGGPPGYDSSSGKAVRGAISEEAWATRAGLNLTSFKKREYGRGIVELDRAMSSRHLHMIAIGGSIGAGFFVGSGGALSKGGPGSLFIDFLLVGIMMFNVVYALGELAVMYPVSGGFYTYSTRFIDPSWGFAMGWNYVFQWAIVLPLELTVSGLVVQYWNQDISVAVWITLFFMVIVIINIFGSIGYAEEEFWSSCLKLAATVVFMIIALVLVLGGGPESGRYSEYSGAKLWYDPGAFRNGFKGFCSVFVTAAFSFSGTELVGLAAAEAKNPVKSLPGAIKQVFWRISLFYILGLFFVGLLIPSDDPSLLSESSYSDVKASPFVLVGKYAGLKGFDHFMNVVILVSVISIGVSGVYGGSRTLTALAQQGYAPKIFTYIDRSGRPLPSVFAILIFGPLAYVNLNASGPVVFDWLLALSGLAAVFTWGSICLAHIRFRKAWAYHGHTTDEIPFKAIGGTIGSWIGLFLCFVVLAAQFYTAIAPPGTSELNGAEGFFKSYLALPV
;
A
#
# COMPACT_ATOMS: atom_id res chain seq x y z
N MET A 1 -39.54 -57.43 6.46
CA MET A 1 -38.12 -57.55 6.89
C MET A 1 -37.63 -56.18 7.23
N ALA A 2 -37.55 -55.89 8.54
CA ALA A 2 -37.05 -54.62 9.07
C ALA A 2 -35.52 -54.68 9.20
N PRO A 3 -34.75 -53.56 8.96
CA PRO A 3 -33.35 -53.50 9.27
C PRO A 3 -33.14 -53.16 10.75
N GLN A 4 -32.18 -53.86 11.33
CA GLN A 4 -31.75 -53.76 12.71
C GLN A 4 -31.09 -52.41 13.02
N GLU A 5 -31.46 -51.87 14.18
CA GLU A 5 -30.77 -50.74 14.84
C GLU A 5 -29.35 -51.15 15.26
N GLY A 6 -28.35 -50.45 14.76
CA GLY A 6 -26.96 -50.54 15.21
C GLY A 6 -26.71 -49.60 16.38
N VAL A 7 -26.43 -50.19 17.53
CA VAL A 7 -26.07 -49.56 18.80
C VAL A 7 -24.79 -48.72 18.63
N LEU A 8 -24.84 -47.43 18.97
CA LEU A 8 -23.70 -46.57 19.17
C LEU A 8 -22.95 -46.93 20.46
N PRO A 9 -21.64 -47.12 20.46
CA PRO A 9 -20.90 -47.26 21.70
C PRO A 9 -20.75 -45.92 22.42
N THR A 10 -21.21 -45.92 23.65
CA THR A 10 -21.04 -44.87 24.65
C THR A 10 -19.58 -44.75 25.10
N THR A 11 -19.17 -43.53 25.34
CA THR A 11 -18.06 -43.07 26.20
C THR A 11 -16.66 -43.53 25.84
N VAL A 12 -15.94 -42.69 25.12
CA VAL A 12 -14.46 -42.60 25.19
C VAL A 12 -14.16 -41.60 26.31
N GLU A 13 -13.76 -42.08 27.47
CA GLU A 13 -13.01 -41.30 28.45
C GLU A 13 -11.73 -40.80 27.78
N ALA A 14 -11.64 -39.48 27.56
CA ALA A 14 -10.45 -38.85 27.04
C ALA A 14 -9.42 -38.82 28.16
N ASP A 15 -8.29 -39.47 27.91
CA ASP A 15 -7.09 -39.41 28.73
C ASP A 15 -6.52 -37.96 28.75
N GLU A 16 -6.82 -37.25 29.82
CA GLU A 16 -6.42 -35.85 30.07
C GLU A 16 -4.97 -35.70 30.53
N LYS A 17 -4.09 -36.64 30.21
CA LYS A 17 -2.71 -36.71 30.70
C LYS A 17 -1.60 -36.64 29.64
N ALA A 18 -1.75 -35.92 28.55
CA ALA A 18 -0.66 -35.77 27.57
C ALA A 18 -0.64 -34.40 26.87
N ILE A 19 -0.92 -33.30 27.57
CA ILE A 19 -0.56 -31.96 27.08
C ILE A 19 0.43 -31.40 28.11
N GLY A 20 1.72 -31.62 27.87
CA GLY A 20 2.80 -30.99 28.60
C GLY A 20 2.65 -29.48 28.49
N GLY A 21 2.38 -28.80 29.59
CA GLY A 21 2.41 -27.35 29.69
C GLY A 21 3.79 -26.81 29.35
N PRO A 22 3.91 -25.51 29.05
CA PRO A 22 5.20 -24.89 28.73
C PRO A 22 6.18 -25.14 29.88
N PRO A 23 7.44 -25.45 29.58
CA PRO A 23 8.46 -25.74 30.60
C PRO A 23 8.66 -24.49 31.48
N GLY A 24 8.31 -24.59 32.75
CA GLY A 24 8.55 -23.53 33.73
C GLY A 24 7.48 -23.30 34.80
N TYR A 25 6.42 -24.10 34.88
CA TYR A 25 5.43 -23.99 35.96
C TYR A 25 5.61 -25.12 36.98
N ASP A 26 6.31 -24.84 38.07
CA ASP A 26 6.36 -25.72 39.24
C ASP A 26 5.21 -25.34 40.18
N SER A 27 4.18 -26.18 40.26
CA SER A 27 2.96 -25.97 41.04
C SER A 27 3.12 -26.29 42.54
N SER A 28 4.32 -26.58 43.01
CA SER A 28 4.56 -27.03 44.38
C SER A 28 5.03 -25.93 45.36
N SER A 29 5.27 -24.72 44.89
CA SER A 29 5.61 -23.62 45.80
C SER A 29 4.88 -22.34 45.39
N GLY A 30 3.87 -21.94 46.16
CA GLY A 30 3.12 -20.68 46.02
C GLY A 30 3.97 -19.42 46.32
N LYS A 31 5.26 -19.46 46.03
CA LYS A 31 6.15 -18.30 45.97
C LYS A 31 6.44 -18.01 44.51
N ALA A 32 5.86 -16.94 43.99
CA ALA A 32 6.33 -16.35 42.75
C ALA A 32 7.85 -16.16 42.89
N VAL A 33 8.61 -17.04 42.21
CA VAL A 33 10.02 -16.82 41.97
C VAL A 33 10.04 -15.60 41.05
N ARG A 34 10.16 -14.40 41.65
CA ARG A 34 10.75 -13.25 40.98
C ARG A 34 12.21 -13.63 40.72
N GLY A 35 12.41 -14.62 39.83
CA GLY A 35 13.69 -14.89 39.21
C GLY A 35 14.13 -13.61 38.57
N ALA A 36 15.32 -13.16 38.91
CA ALA A 36 16.01 -12.09 38.24
C ALA A 36 15.70 -12.20 36.75
N ILE A 37 15.02 -11.19 36.20
CA ILE A 37 14.98 -10.97 34.76
C ILE A 37 16.44 -10.78 34.42
N SER A 38 17.11 -11.86 34.00
CA SER A 38 18.44 -11.77 33.41
C SER A 38 18.28 -10.66 32.36
N GLU A 39 19.17 -9.69 32.37
CA GLU A 39 19.26 -8.70 31.30
C GLU A 39 19.58 -9.47 30.02
N GLU A 40 18.56 -10.08 29.43
CA GLU A 40 18.70 -10.64 28.10
C GLU A 40 19.22 -9.52 27.21
N ALA A 41 20.37 -9.74 26.62
CA ALA A 41 21.02 -8.77 25.76
C ALA A 41 19.95 -8.21 24.78
N TRP A 42 19.93 -6.92 24.55
CA TRP A 42 18.99 -6.24 23.66
C TRP A 42 18.83 -6.99 22.31
N ALA A 43 19.94 -7.52 21.76
CA ALA A 43 19.94 -8.31 20.54
C ALA A 43 19.06 -9.58 20.62
N THR A 44 18.98 -10.23 21.78
CA THR A 44 18.12 -11.42 21.99
C THR A 44 16.65 -11.02 22.00
N ARG A 45 16.30 -9.93 22.68
CA ARG A 45 14.93 -9.37 22.69
C ARG A 45 14.48 -8.88 21.33
N ALA A 46 15.40 -8.31 20.54
CA ALA A 46 15.14 -7.86 19.18
C ALA A 46 15.16 -9.01 18.14
N GLY A 47 15.40 -10.26 18.54
CA GLY A 47 15.50 -11.39 17.62
C GLY A 47 16.73 -11.33 16.71
N LEU A 48 17.81 -10.66 17.12
CA LEU A 48 19.05 -10.47 16.35
C LEU A 48 20.18 -11.38 16.77
N ASN A 49 19.93 -12.39 17.60
CA ASN A 49 20.94 -13.40 17.94
C ASN A 49 21.05 -14.46 16.82
N LEU A 50 22.21 -15.10 16.69
CA LEU A 50 22.48 -16.12 15.68
C LEU A 50 21.47 -17.28 15.69
N THR A 51 20.87 -17.58 16.84
CA THR A 51 19.88 -18.65 16.98
C THR A 51 18.53 -18.24 16.43
N SER A 52 18.18 -16.96 16.40
CA SER A 52 16.93 -16.45 15.86
C SER A 52 16.85 -16.58 14.34
N PHE A 53 18.00 -16.56 13.66
CA PHE A 53 18.09 -16.74 12.20
C PHE A 53 18.01 -18.20 11.75
N LYS A 54 17.99 -19.18 12.68
CA LYS A 54 17.79 -20.58 12.31
C LYS A 54 16.35 -20.84 11.93
N LYS A 55 16.16 -21.81 11.01
CA LYS A 55 14.82 -22.23 10.58
C LYS A 55 13.95 -22.60 11.79
N ARG A 56 12.71 -22.16 11.76
CA ARG A 56 11.71 -22.54 12.75
C ARG A 56 11.29 -23.99 12.51
N GLU A 57 11.39 -24.85 13.52
CA GLU A 57 10.93 -26.21 13.46
C GLU A 57 9.51 -26.26 13.99
N TYR A 58 8.58 -26.62 13.11
CA TYR A 58 7.21 -26.97 13.46
C TYR A 58 7.00 -28.45 13.18
N GLY A 59 6.10 -29.07 13.92
CA GLY A 59 5.60 -30.39 13.61
C GLY A 59 5.07 -30.48 12.16
N ARG A 60 4.35 -31.53 11.81
CA ARG A 60 3.74 -31.66 10.47
C ARG A 60 2.70 -30.58 10.26
N GLY A 61 2.96 -29.59 9.37
CA GLY A 61 2.00 -28.53 9.06
C GLY A 61 2.63 -27.31 8.36
N ILE A 62 1.78 -26.32 7.99
CA ILE A 62 2.19 -25.03 7.43
C ILE A 62 2.77 -24.20 8.57
N VAL A 63 3.95 -23.62 8.36
CA VAL A 63 4.58 -22.69 9.31
C VAL A 63 3.85 -21.36 9.24
N GLU A 64 3.12 -21.00 10.29
CA GLU A 64 2.43 -19.70 10.36
C GLU A 64 3.41 -18.57 10.70
N LEU A 65 3.13 -17.39 10.16
CA LEU A 65 3.79 -16.15 10.54
C LEU A 65 3.41 -15.76 11.98
N ASP A 66 4.27 -15.03 12.67
CA ASP A 66 4.00 -14.61 14.05
C ASP A 66 2.90 -13.54 14.09
N ARG A 67 1.88 -13.76 14.93
CA ARG A 67 0.81 -12.79 15.20
C ARG A 67 1.28 -11.72 16.19
N ALA A 68 2.21 -10.88 15.75
CA ALA A 68 2.89 -9.90 16.59
C ALA A 68 2.26 -8.51 16.57
N MET A 69 1.51 -8.15 15.51
CA MET A 69 0.94 -6.81 15.32
C MET A 69 -0.20 -6.52 16.29
N SER A 70 -0.13 -5.37 16.94
CA SER A 70 -1.19 -4.84 17.80
C SER A 70 -2.25 -4.06 17.00
N SER A 71 -3.40 -3.77 17.64
CA SER A 71 -4.47 -2.99 17.03
C SER A 71 -3.99 -1.61 16.53
N ARG A 72 -3.12 -0.92 17.27
CA ARG A 72 -2.57 0.39 16.88
C ARG A 72 -1.82 0.33 15.53
N HIS A 73 -1.07 -0.75 15.30
CA HIS A 73 -0.33 -0.95 14.05
C HIS A 73 -1.28 -1.12 12.87
N LEU A 74 -2.31 -1.96 13.00
CA LEU A 74 -3.31 -2.16 11.93
C LEU A 74 -4.06 -0.87 11.59
N HIS A 75 -4.39 -0.05 12.59
CA HIS A 75 -5.05 1.23 12.37
C HIS A 75 -4.14 2.19 11.59
N MET A 76 -2.85 2.27 11.92
CA MET A 76 -1.92 3.14 11.20
C MET A 76 -1.58 2.63 9.80
N ILE A 77 -1.42 1.33 9.61
CA ILE A 77 -1.29 0.72 8.27
C ILE A 77 -2.52 1.05 7.41
N ALA A 78 -3.74 0.97 7.99
CA ALA A 78 -4.97 1.28 7.27
C ALA A 78 -5.09 2.76 6.88
N ILE A 79 -4.60 3.69 7.72
CA ILE A 79 -4.73 5.13 7.47
C ILE A 79 -3.54 5.68 6.68
N GLY A 80 -2.31 5.32 7.04
CA GLY A 80 -1.09 5.93 6.50
C GLY A 80 -0.35 5.10 5.45
N GLY A 81 -0.59 3.77 5.42
CA GLY A 81 0.22 2.81 4.68
C GLY A 81 0.23 2.95 3.15
N SER A 82 -0.61 3.80 2.57
CA SER A 82 -0.57 4.09 1.13
C SER A 82 -0.24 5.56 0.80
N ILE A 83 -0.04 6.41 1.81
CA ILE A 83 0.34 7.81 1.59
C ILE A 83 1.85 7.86 1.31
N GLY A 84 2.23 7.94 0.04
CA GLY A 84 3.61 7.90 -0.45
C GLY A 84 3.86 8.77 -1.67
N ALA A 85 4.78 8.34 -2.54
CA ALA A 85 5.17 9.08 -3.75
C ALA A 85 3.98 9.39 -4.67
N GLY A 86 3.02 8.48 -4.83
CA GLY A 86 1.84 8.72 -5.67
C GLY A 86 1.04 9.93 -5.24
N PHE A 87 0.79 10.06 -3.93
CA PHE A 87 0.04 11.19 -3.39
C PHE A 87 0.85 12.50 -3.41
N PHE A 88 2.06 12.48 -2.87
CA PHE A 88 2.84 13.72 -2.70
C PHE A 88 3.53 14.19 -3.99
N VAL A 89 3.99 13.27 -4.82
CA VAL A 89 4.80 13.57 -6.01
C VAL A 89 3.99 13.36 -7.29
N GLY A 90 3.37 12.20 -7.45
CA GLY A 90 2.56 11.85 -8.62
C GLY A 90 1.39 12.81 -8.86
N SER A 91 0.80 13.38 -7.81
CA SER A 91 -0.27 14.38 -7.92
C SER A 91 0.13 15.63 -8.70
N GLY A 92 1.42 16.01 -8.69
CA GLY A 92 1.95 17.11 -9.52
C GLY A 92 1.85 16.82 -11.01
N GLY A 93 2.31 15.64 -11.43
CA GLY A 93 2.17 15.17 -12.80
C GLY A 93 0.71 14.99 -13.23
N ALA A 94 -0.14 14.48 -12.34
CA ALA A 94 -1.58 14.36 -12.58
C ALA A 94 -2.25 15.74 -12.78
N LEU A 95 -1.92 16.71 -11.93
CA LEU A 95 -2.40 18.09 -12.06
C LEU A 95 -1.92 18.73 -13.39
N SER A 96 -0.67 18.53 -13.75
CA SER A 96 -0.11 19.06 -15.00
C SER A 96 -0.75 18.45 -16.25
N LYS A 97 -1.10 17.16 -16.23
CA LYS A 97 -1.71 16.46 -17.38
C LYS A 97 -3.22 16.70 -17.50
N GLY A 98 -3.94 16.61 -16.39
CA GLY A 98 -5.40 16.59 -16.37
C GLY A 98 -6.07 17.88 -15.91
N GLY A 99 -5.36 18.73 -15.17
CA GLY A 99 -5.94 19.90 -14.50
C GLY A 99 -6.59 19.57 -13.16
N PRO A 100 -7.00 20.59 -12.37
CA PRO A 100 -7.53 20.39 -11.02
C PRO A 100 -8.88 19.65 -11.00
N GLY A 101 -9.72 19.81 -12.02
CA GLY A 101 -11.00 19.11 -12.13
C GLY A 101 -10.80 17.60 -12.34
N SER A 102 -9.93 17.21 -13.26
CA SER A 102 -9.60 15.79 -13.47
C SER A 102 -8.96 15.18 -12.21
N LEU A 103 -8.00 15.90 -11.61
CA LEU A 103 -7.36 15.46 -10.37
C LEU A 103 -8.40 15.15 -9.28
N PHE A 104 -9.35 16.06 -9.05
CA PHE A 104 -10.39 15.89 -8.05
C PHE A 104 -11.35 14.73 -8.37
N ILE A 105 -11.86 14.66 -9.60
CA ILE A 105 -12.88 13.67 -10.00
C ILE A 105 -12.27 12.27 -10.04
N ASP A 106 -11.07 12.10 -10.61
CA ASP A 106 -10.47 10.78 -10.75
C ASP A 106 -10.04 10.19 -9.40
N PHE A 107 -9.49 11.02 -8.50
CA PHE A 107 -9.22 10.58 -7.14
C PHE A 107 -10.49 10.28 -6.34
N LEU A 108 -11.61 11.00 -6.61
CA LEU A 108 -12.91 10.67 -6.02
C LEU A 108 -13.43 9.32 -6.55
N LEU A 109 -13.36 9.06 -7.85
CA LEU A 109 -13.83 7.81 -8.46
C LEU A 109 -12.99 6.62 -7.99
N VAL A 110 -11.66 6.76 -7.99
CA VAL A 110 -10.76 5.73 -7.44
C VAL A 110 -10.96 5.59 -5.93
N GLY A 111 -11.25 6.65 -5.20
CA GLY A 111 -11.61 6.62 -3.79
C GLY A 111 -12.88 5.80 -3.52
N ILE A 112 -13.93 5.98 -4.33
CA ILE A 112 -15.17 5.18 -4.26
C ILE A 112 -14.88 3.71 -4.59
N MET A 113 -14.06 3.46 -5.60
CA MET A 113 -13.59 2.11 -5.94
C MET A 113 -12.90 1.47 -4.74
N MET A 114 -11.90 2.14 -4.17
CA MET A 114 -11.11 1.63 -3.05
C MET A 114 -11.91 1.45 -1.77
N PHE A 115 -12.88 2.31 -1.50
CA PHE A 115 -13.81 2.12 -0.39
C PHE A 115 -14.49 0.76 -0.49
N ASN A 116 -15.06 0.43 -1.66
CA ASN A 116 -15.74 -0.85 -1.88
C ASN A 116 -14.77 -2.04 -1.86
N VAL A 117 -13.59 -1.91 -2.46
CA VAL A 117 -12.55 -2.95 -2.46
C VAL A 117 -12.12 -3.30 -1.02
N VAL A 118 -11.83 -2.29 -0.20
CA VAL A 118 -11.32 -2.50 1.17
C VAL A 118 -12.40 -3.07 2.09
N TYR A 119 -13.65 -2.66 1.92
CA TYR A 119 -14.75 -3.25 2.69
C TYR A 119 -15.01 -4.72 2.29
N ALA A 120 -14.93 -5.04 0.99
CA ALA A 120 -15.00 -6.42 0.51
C ALA A 120 -13.84 -7.28 1.03
N LEU A 121 -12.62 -6.75 0.97
CA LEU A 121 -11.43 -7.39 1.52
C LEU A 121 -11.56 -7.60 3.03
N GLY A 122 -12.07 -6.60 3.74
CA GLY A 122 -12.27 -6.66 5.18
C GLY A 122 -13.22 -7.75 5.62
N GLU A 123 -14.31 -7.93 4.91
CA GLU A 123 -15.25 -9.01 5.17
C GLU A 123 -14.60 -10.39 4.99
N LEU A 124 -13.85 -10.57 3.89
CA LEU A 124 -13.10 -11.80 3.62
C LEU A 124 -12.00 -12.04 4.66
N ALA A 125 -11.23 -10.99 5.04
CA ALA A 125 -10.11 -11.10 5.95
C ALA A 125 -10.52 -11.34 7.41
N VAL A 126 -11.69 -10.84 7.84
CA VAL A 126 -12.26 -11.13 9.16
C VAL A 126 -12.79 -12.57 9.23
N MET A 127 -13.41 -13.05 8.13
CA MET A 127 -13.88 -14.43 8.03
C MET A 127 -12.74 -15.44 7.90
N TYR A 128 -11.74 -15.11 7.11
CA TYR A 128 -10.63 -16.01 6.76
C TYR A 128 -9.29 -15.27 6.89
N PRO A 129 -8.75 -15.09 8.11
CA PRO A 129 -7.46 -14.45 8.34
C PRO A 129 -6.30 -15.39 7.97
N VAL A 130 -6.08 -15.59 6.68
CA VAL A 130 -5.09 -16.53 6.12
C VAL A 130 -3.86 -15.79 5.57
N SER A 131 -2.71 -16.47 5.61
CA SER A 131 -1.49 -15.99 4.93
C SER A 131 -1.74 -15.84 3.43
N GLY A 132 -1.20 -14.77 2.84
CA GLY A 132 -1.42 -14.44 1.43
C GLY A 132 -2.74 -13.70 1.14
N GLY A 133 -3.65 -13.59 2.10
CA GLY A 133 -4.85 -12.76 2.01
C GLY A 133 -5.63 -12.93 0.70
N PHE A 134 -5.75 -11.86 -0.08
CA PHE A 134 -6.63 -11.77 -1.26
C PHE A 134 -6.27 -12.73 -2.41
N TYR A 135 -4.99 -13.12 -2.62
CA TYR A 135 -4.70 -14.10 -3.66
C TYR A 135 -5.19 -15.50 -3.25
N THR A 136 -5.15 -15.83 -1.96
CA THR A 136 -5.73 -17.07 -1.42
C THR A 136 -7.26 -17.07 -1.60
N TYR A 137 -7.92 -15.92 -1.42
CA TYR A 137 -9.35 -15.79 -1.71
C TYR A 137 -9.63 -15.94 -3.21
N SER A 138 -8.78 -15.42 -4.08
CA SER A 138 -8.87 -15.59 -5.54
C SER A 138 -8.75 -17.06 -5.93
N THR A 139 -7.79 -17.79 -5.38
CA THR A 139 -7.62 -19.24 -5.58
C THR A 139 -8.86 -20.01 -5.15
N ARG A 140 -9.45 -19.65 -4.01
CA ARG A 140 -10.59 -20.36 -3.42
C ARG A 140 -11.92 -20.03 -4.08
N PHE A 141 -12.19 -18.76 -4.37
CA PHE A 141 -13.50 -18.29 -4.81
C PHE A 141 -13.60 -17.99 -6.30
N ILE A 142 -12.48 -17.84 -7.02
CA ILE A 142 -12.48 -17.61 -8.46
C ILE A 142 -11.98 -18.85 -9.18
N ASP A 143 -10.66 -19.04 -9.21
CA ASP A 143 -10.01 -20.18 -9.86
C ASP A 143 -8.55 -20.29 -9.37
N PRO A 144 -7.98 -21.51 -9.22
CA PRO A 144 -6.59 -21.69 -8.82
C PRO A 144 -5.57 -21.05 -9.76
N SER A 145 -5.80 -21.09 -11.09
CA SER A 145 -4.91 -20.47 -12.08
C SER A 145 -4.93 -18.94 -11.96
N TRP A 146 -6.11 -18.38 -11.74
CA TRP A 146 -6.27 -16.95 -11.48
C TRP A 146 -5.58 -16.53 -10.16
N GLY A 147 -5.74 -17.32 -9.10
CA GLY A 147 -5.04 -17.08 -7.84
C GLY A 147 -3.52 -17.12 -7.97
N PHE A 148 -2.99 -18.07 -8.76
CA PHE A 148 -1.57 -18.14 -9.10
C PHE A 148 -1.11 -16.84 -9.80
N ALA A 149 -1.80 -16.42 -10.84
CA ALA A 149 -1.47 -15.21 -11.60
C ALA A 149 -1.52 -13.96 -10.71
N MET A 150 -2.57 -13.81 -9.88
CA MET A 150 -2.72 -12.67 -8.98
C MET A 150 -1.67 -12.64 -7.87
N GLY A 151 -1.25 -13.78 -7.36
CA GLY A 151 -0.17 -13.86 -6.38
C GLY A 151 1.16 -13.37 -6.96
N TRP A 152 1.53 -13.84 -8.13
CA TRP A 152 2.76 -13.40 -8.82
C TRP A 152 2.67 -11.95 -9.30
N ASN A 153 1.50 -11.50 -9.79
CA ASN A 153 1.26 -10.10 -10.13
C ASN A 153 1.52 -9.17 -8.93
N TYR A 154 1.08 -9.56 -7.74
CA TYR A 154 1.29 -8.76 -6.53
C TYR A 154 2.75 -8.78 -6.03
N VAL A 155 3.43 -9.92 -6.13
CA VAL A 155 4.87 -9.99 -5.86
C VAL A 155 5.65 -9.08 -6.80
N PHE A 156 5.31 -9.12 -8.10
CA PHE A 156 5.92 -8.27 -9.12
C PHE A 156 5.64 -6.78 -8.86
N GLN A 157 4.39 -6.42 -8.56
CA GLN A 157 4.01 -5.04 -8.20
C GLN A 157 4.92 -4.47 -7.11
N TRP A 158 5.10 -5.18 -6.00
CA TRP A 158 5.91 -4.71 -4.89
C TRP A 158 7.41 -4.74 -5.18
N ALA A 159 7.87 -5.68 -5.99
CA ALA A 159 9.24 -5.70 -6.47
C ALA A 159 9.58 -4.47 -7.32
N ILE A 160 8.60 -3.91 -8.04
CA ILE A 160 8.74 -2.69 -8.86
C ILE A 160 8.55 -1.42 -8.04
N VAL A 161 7.67 -1.43 -7.03
CA VAL A 161 7.48 -0.26 -6.13
C VAL A 161 8.77 0.07 -5.37
N LEU A 162 9.54 -0.90 -4.95
CA LEU A 162 10.79 -0.66 -4.21
C LEU A 162 11.79 0.24 -4.96
N PRO A 163 12.22 -0.05 -6.19
CA PRO A 163 13.13 0.83 -6.93
C PRO A 163 12.49 2.17 -7.29
N LEU A 164 11.17 2.23 -7.49
CA LEU A 164 10.45 3.47 -7.72
C LEU A 164 10.56 4.41 -6.51
N GLU A 165 10.24 3.93 -5.32
CA GLU A 165 10.32 4.73 -4.09
C GLU A 165 11.77 5.13 -3.76
N LEU A 166 12.75 4.27 -4.01
CA LEU A 166 14.17 4.62 -3.88
C LEU A 166 14.60 5.73 -4.84
N THR A 167 14.10 5.70 -6.07
CA THR A 167 14.34 6.78 -7.05
C THR A 167 13.78 8.10 -6.56
N VAL A 168 12.53 8.11 -6.11
CA VAL A 168 11.88 9.31 -5.57
C VAL A 168 12.60 9.83 -4.34
N SER A 169 13.05 8.95 -3.44
CA SER A 169 13.80 9.37 -2.24
C SER A 169 15.09 10.11 -2.61
N GLY A 170 15.81 9.63 -3.61
CA GLY A 170 16.99 10.30 -4.14
C GLY A 170 16.69 11.68 -4.75
N LEU A 171 15.61 11.78 -5.52
CA LEU A 171 15.17 13.03 -6.15
C LEU A 171 14.72 14.07 -5.12
N VAL A 172 14.00 13.67 -4.07
CA VAL A 172 13.54 14.58 -3.02
C VAL A 172 14.72 15.24 -2.31
N VAL A 173 15.82 14.52 -2.08
CA VAL A 173 17.01 15.09 -1.41
C VAL A 173 17.74 16.09 -2.30
N GLN A 174 17.63 16.00 -3.62
CA GLN A 174 18.20 17.01 -4.53
C GLN A 174 17.60 18.42 -4.36
N TYR A 175 16.47 18.53 -3.67
CA TYR A 175 15.94 19.83 -3.25
C TYR A 175 16.92 20.62 -2.39
N TRP A 176 17.72 19.94 -1.54
CA TRP A 176 18.69 20.58 -0.65
C TRP A 176 20.12 20.61 -1.20
N ASN A 177 20.51 19.56 -1.91
CA ASN A 177 21.88 19.42 -2.40
C ASN A 177 21.91 18.67 -3.73
N GLN A 178 22.42 19.31 -4.76
CA GLN A 178 22.59 18.77 -6.11
C GLN A 178 24.04 18.33 -6.40
N ASP A 179 25.00 18.66 -5.53
CA ASP A 179 26.42 18.36 -5.76
C ASP A 179 26.73 16.88 -5.50
N ILE A 180 25.95 16.26 -4.60
CA ILE A 180 26.13 14.84 -4.27
C ILE A 180 25.32 13.99 -5.25
N SER A 181 25.97 12.98 -5.82
CA SER A 181 25.29 12.03 -6.72
C SER A 181 24.06 11.39 -6.08
N VAL A 182 22.96 11.30 -6.82
CA VAL A 182 21.72 10.62 -6.41
C VAL A 182 21.98 9.18 -5.98
N ALA A 183 22.99 8.50 -6.57
CA ALA A 183 23.39 7.15 -6.21
C ALA A 183 23.72 6.99 -4.72
N VAL A 184 24.37 7.99 -4.11
CA VAL A 184 24.71 7.96 -2.67
C VAL A 184 23.44 7.92 -1.82
N TRP A 185 22.45 8.73 -2.17
CA TRP A 185 21.17 8.81 -1.47
C TRP A 185 20.34 7.54 -1.67
N ILE A 186 20.27 7.01 -2.89
CA ILE A 186 19.63 5.72 -3.18
C ILE A 186 20.26 4.61 -2.31
N THR A 187 21.61 4.55 -2.24
CA THR A 187 22.31 3.57 -1.41
C THR A 187 21.97 3.73 0.06
N LEU A 188 21.99 4.97 0.58
CA LEU A 188 21.70 5.26 1.98
C LEU A 188 20.28 4.79 2.35
N PHE A 189 19.28 5.18 1.55
CA PHE A 189 17.88 4.84 1.84
C PHE A 189 17.58 3.37 1.62
N PHE A 190 18.23 2.73 0.64
CA PHE A 190 18.16 1.28 0.48
C PHE A 190 18.69 0.55 1.72
N MET A 191 19.81 0.98 2.28
CA MET A 191 20.34 0.41 3.53
C MET A 191 19.40 0.62 4.71
N VAL A 192 18.72 1.77 4.81
CA VAL A 192 17.69 2.01 5.83
C VAL A 192 16.53 1.01 5.69
N ILE A 193 16.03 0.80 4.47
CA ILE A 193 14.97 -0.18 4.19
C ILE A 193 15.41 -1.59 4.57
N VAL A 194 16.63 -1.99 4.21
CA VAL A 194 17.20 -3.29 4.59
C VAL A 194 17.25 -3.47 6.11
N ILE A 195 17.77 -2.48 6.83
CA ILE A 195 17.89 -2.52 8.30
C ILE A 195 16.51 -2.68 8.94
N ILE A 196 15.51 -1.90 8.54
CA ILE A 196 14.15 -1.99 9.11
C ILE A 196 13.56 -3.39 8.87
N ASN A 197 13.74 -3.96 7.67
CA ASN A 197 13.20 -5.27 7.34
C ASN A 197 13.90 -6.44 8.06
N ILE A 198 15.12 -6.25 8.57
CA ILE A 198 15.79 -7.23 9.43
C ILE A 198 15.01 -7.46 10.74
N PHE A 199 14.30 -6.45 11.25
CA PHE A 199 13.45 -6.58 12.44
C PHE A 199 12.10 -7.28 12.18
N GLY A 200 11.81 -7.66 10.93
CA GLY A 200 10.61 -8.41 10.54
C GLY A 200 9.32 -7.60 10.66
N SER A 201 8.20 -8.28 10.99
CA SER A 201 6.87 -7.68 11.06
C SER A 201 6.77 -6.53 12.07
N ILE A 202 7.48 -6.63 13.20
CA ILE A 202 7.49 -5.59 14.22
C ILE A 202 8.26 -4.36 13.73
N GLY A 203 9.40 -4.54 13.04
CA GLY A 203 10.15 -3.44 12.46
C GLY A 203 9.30 -2.64 11.47
N TYR A 204 8.62 -3.31 10.56
CA TYR A 204 7.66 -2.69 9.65
C TYR A 204 6.52 -1.98 10.40
N ALA A 205 5.90 -2.65 11.37
CA ALA A 205 4.72 -2.14 12.05
C ALA A 205 5.02 -0.89 12.91
N GLU A 206 6.17 -0.83 13.57
CA GLU A 206 6.60 0.34 14.35
C GLU A 206 7.05 1.48 13.43
N GLU A 207 7.77 1.18 12.35
CA GLU A 207 8.13 2.20 11.36
C GLU A 207 6.87 2.82 10.76
N GLU A 208 5.94 2.01 10.26
CA GLU A 208 4.69 2.47 9.66
C GLU A 208 3.82 3.24 10.66
N PHE A 209 3.83 2.87 11.95
CA PHE A 209 3.11 3.60 12.98
C PHE A 209 3.61 5.05 13.10
N TRP A 210 4.94 5.24 13.23
CA TRP A 210 5.50 6.57 13.44
C TRP A 210 5.50 7.41 12.16
N SER A 211 5.81 6.81 11.02
CA SER A 211 5.74 7.49 9.73
C SER A 211 4.31 7.91 9.39
N SER A 212 3.31 7.07 9.66
CA SER A 212 1.90 7.41 9.47
C SER A 212 1.46 8.55 10.38
N CYS A 213 1.86 8.57 11.66
CA CYS A 213 1.57 9.71 12.53
C CYS A 213 2.13 11.02 11.95
N LEU A 214 3.37 11.01 11.45
CA LEU A 214 3.99 12.18 10.82
C LEU A 214 3.25 12.60 9.54
N LYS A 215 2.97 11.64 8.63
CA LYS A 215 2.25 11.88 7.36
C LYS A 215 0.89 12.54 7.62
N LEU A 216 0.11 11.99 8.55
CA LEU A 216 -1.22 12.47 8.88
C LEU A 216 -1.19 13.86 9.51
N ALA A 217 -0.31 14.08 10.50
CA ALA A 217 -0.16 15.38 11.13
C ALA A 217 0.25 16.46 10.10
N ALA A 218 1.24 16.16 9.26
CA ALA A 218 1.70 17.08 8.22
C ALA A 218 0.61 17.40 7.19
N THR A 219 -0.18 16.41 6.77
CA THR A 219 -1.28 16.63 5.82
C THR A 219 -2.40 17.46 6.44
N VAL A 220 -2.72 17.26 7.72
CA VAL A 220 -3.71 18.11 8.43
C VAL A 220 -3.20 19.55 8.55
N VAL A 221 -1.94 19.74 8.92
CA VAL A 221 -1.31 21.07 8.98
C VAL A 221 -1.33 21.72 7.59
N PHE A 222 -0.98 20.98 6.55
CA PHE A 222 -1.08 21.47 5.17
C PHE A 222 -2.49 21.93 4.81
N MET A 223 -3.53 21.14 5.12
CA MET A 223 -4.92 21.51 4.79
C MET A 223 -5.36 22.77 5.52
N ILE A 224 -4.97 22.94 6.80
CA ILE A 224 -5.28 24.16 7.56
C ILE A 224 -4.59 25.37 6.92
N ILE A 225 -3.31 25.26 6.61
CA ILE A 225 -2.55 26.31 5.93
C ILE A 225 -3.17 26.61 4.56
N ALA A 226 -3.48 25.58 3.77
CA ALA A 226 -4.07 25.74 2.45
C ALA A 226 -5.42 26.47 2.51
N LEU A 227 -6.27 26.16 3.48
CA LEU A 227 -7.53 26.88 3.71
C LEU A 227 -7.28 28.37 3.98
N VAL A 228 -6.33 28.70 4.86
CA VAL A 228 -5.97 30.10 5.18
C VAL A 228 -5.45 30.81 3.93
N LEU A 229 -4.59 30.16 3.14
CA LEU A 229 -4.03 30.73 1.91
C LEU A 229 -5.09 30.97 0.83
N VAL A 230 -6.05 30.05 0.65
CA VAL A 230 -7.18 30.23 -0.30
C VAL A 230 -8.05 31.43 0.09
N LEU A 231 -8.19 31.71 1.39
CA LEU A 231 -8.93 32.85 1.91
C LEU A 231 -8.15 34.17 1.88
N GLY A 232 -6.89 34.17 1.43
CA GLY A 232 -6.07 35.37 1.34
C GLY A 232 -5.32 35.73 2.62
N GLY A 233 -5.19 34.77 3.56
CA GLY A 233 -4.46 34.96 4.82
C GLY A 233 -2.95 34.71 4.72
N GLY A 234 -2.39 34.65 3.51
CA GLY A 234 -0.95 34.48 3.29
C GLY A 234 -0.14 35.72 3.60
N PRO A 235 1.20 35.57 3.83
CA PRO A 235 2.11 36.70 3.99
C PRO A 235 2.09 37.63 2.76
N GLU A 236 2.29 38.95 2.97
CA GLU A 236 2.37 39.93 1.87
C GLU A 236 3.50 39.64 0.86
N SER A 237 4.56 38.96 1.32
CA SER A 237 5.67 38.52 0.47
C SER A 237 5.36 37.34 -0.43
N GLY A 238 4.22 36.67 -0.24
CA GLY A 238 3.81 35.47 -0.96
C GLY A 238 2.74 35.75 -2.03
N ARG A 239 2.39 34.71 -2.80
CA ARG A 239 1.36 34.80 -3.86
C ARG A 239 -0.08 34.83 -3.32
N TYR A 240 -0.30 34.50 -2.04
CA TYR A 240 -1.63 34.26 -1.45
C TYR A 240 -2.00 35.31 -0.38
N SER A 241 -1.54 36.54 -0.55
CA SER A 241 -1.92 37.68 0.30
C SER A 241 -3.32 38.21 0.03
N GLU A 242 -3.93 37.80 -1.08
CA GLU A 242 -5.31 38.14 -1.46
C GLU A 242 -6.16 36.88 -1.64
N TYR A 243 -7.48 37.04 -1.56
CA TYR A 243 -8.43 35.96 -1.80
C TYR A 243 -8.26 35.36 -3.21
N SER A 244 -7.84 34.11 -3.28
CA SER A 244 -7.67 33.41 -4.55
C SER A 244 -8.89 32.58 -4.94
N GLY A 245 -9.60 32.00 -3.97
CA GLY A 245 -10.78 31.15 -4.20
C GLY A 245 -10.51 30.05 -5.23
N ALA A 246 -11.41 29.93 -6.22
CA ALA A 246 -11.32 28.94 -7.28
C ALA A 246 -10.79 29.53 -8.62
N LYS A 247 -10.03 30.62 -8.61
CA LYS A 247 -9.53 31.29 -9.84
C LYS A 247 -8.84 30.31 -10.78
N LEU A 248 -7.99 29.40 -10.25
CA LEU A 248 -7.23 28.43 -11.04
C LEU A 248 -8.09 27.34 -11.72
N TRP A 249 -9.35 27.22 -11.34
CA TRP A 249 -10.31 26.32 -12.03
C TRP A 249 -10.91 26.97 -13.28
N TYR A 250 -10.83 28.30 -13.41
CA TYR A 250 -11.27 29.08 -14.58
C TYR A 250 -10.08 29.44 -15.50
N ASP A 251 -8.93 29.79 -14.92
CA ASP A 251 -7.71 30.16 -15.63
C ASP A 251 -6.49 29.53 -14.90
N PRO A 252 -5.76 28.59 -15.52
CA PRO A 252 -5.79 28.07 -16.89
C PRO A 252 -6.95 27.10 -17.20
N GLY A 253 -7.80 26.78 -16.24
CA GLY A 253 -8.99 25.95 -16.41
C GLY A 253 -8.98 24.64 -15.63
N ALA A 254 -10.18 24.10 -15.37
CA ALA A 254 -10.37 22.89 -14.56
C ALA A 254 -9.88 21.62 -15.27
N PHE A 255 -9.97 21.57 -16.60
CA PHE A 255 -9.63 20.38 -17.40
C PHE A 255 -8.56 20.75 -18.43
N ARG A 256 -7.40 20.09 -18.33
CA ARG A 256 -6.31 20.23 -19.27
C ARG A 256 -6.24 19.02 -20.18
N ASN A 257 -5.86 19.20 -21.45
CA ASN A 257 -5.81 18.14 -22.47
C ASN A 257 -7.16 17.39 -22.71
N GLY A 258 -8.29 17.99 -22.30
CA GLY A 258 -9.63 17.45 -22.52
C GLY A 258 -9.82 16.05 -21.92
N PHE A 259 -10.56 15.19 -22.62
CA PHE A 259 -10.85 13.82 -22.16
C PHE A 259 -9.60 12.94 -22.06
N LYS A 260 -8.57 13.15 -22.88
CA LYS A 260 -7.30 12.44 -22.79
C LYS A 260 -6.58 12.76 -21.46
N GLY A 261 -6.57 14.05 -21.07
CA GLY A 261 -6.01 14.47 -19.79
C GLY A 261 -6.76 13.87 -18.61
N PHE A 262 -8.08 13.86 -18.65
CA PHE A 262 -8.94 13.18 -17.67
C PHE A 262 -8.54 11.70 -17.53
N CYS A 263 -8.55 10.93 -18.62
CA CYS A 263 -8.21 9.52 -18.59
C CYS A 263 -6.79 9.23 -18.08
N SER A 264 -5.83 10.16 -18.28
CA SER A 264 -4.44 9.94 -17.89
C SER A 264 -4.18 10.04 -16.38
N VAL A 265 -5.07 10.67 -15.62
CA VAL A 265 -4.91 10.83 -14.16
C VAL A 265 -5.24 9.55 -13.41
N PHE A 266 -6.08 8.66 -13.97
CA PHE A 266 -6.51 7.43 -13.29
C PHE A 266 -5.36 6.53 -12.84
N VAL A 267 -4.29 6.38 -13.62
CA VAL A 267 -3.14 5.55 -13.25
C VAL A 267 -2.41 6.11 -12.04
N THR A 268 -2.18 7.42 -12.03
CA THR A 268 -1.57 8.09 -10.88
C THR A 268 -2.45 7.99 -9.65
N ALA A 269 -3.78 8.14 -9.82
CA ALA A 269 -4.72 7.95 -8.72
C ALA A 269 -4.67 6.49 -8.22
N ALA A 270 -4.71 5.49 -9.10
CA ALA A 270 -4.60 4.08 -8.72
C ALA A 270 -3.28 3.80 -7.96
N PHE A 271 -2.15 4.25 -8.49
CA PHE A 271 -0.86 4.10 -7.80
C PHE A 271 -0.88 4.76 -6.42
N SER A 272 -1.47 5.95 -6.28
CA SER A 272 -1.55 6.68 -5.01
C SER A 272 -2.35 5.93 -3.93
N PHE A 273 -3.31 5.09 -4.33
CA PHE A 273 -4.09 4.26 -3.41
C PHE A 273 -3.50 2.85 -3.19
N SER A 274 -2.47 2.47 -3.95
CA SER A 274 -1.78 1.18 -3.80
C SER A 274 -1.19 1.04 -2.38
N GLY A 275 -1.29 -0.15 -1.81
CA GLY A 275 -0.92 -0.42 -0.42
C GLY A 275 -2.10 -0.33 0.57
N THR A 276 -3.26 0.18 0.16
CA THR A 276 -4.46 0.19 1.01
C THR A 276 -4.89 -1.23 1.40
N GLU A 277 -4.72 -2.19 0.50
CA GLU A 277 -5.03 -3.61 0.69
C GLU A 277 -4.07 -4.33 1.65
N LEU A 278 -2.91 -3.73 1.98
CA LEU A 278 -1.96 -4.31 2.96
C LEU A 278 -2.61 -4.56 4.32
N VAL A 279 -3.63 -3.79 4.69
CA VAL A 279 -4.39 -4.04 5.92
C VAL A 279 -5.00 -5.44 5.96
N GLY A 280 -5.45 -5.96 4.80
CA GLY A 280 -5.95 -7.32 4.67
C GLY A 280 -4.86 -8.39 4.78
N LEU A 281 -3.65 -8.10 4.26
CA LEU A 281 -2.50 -8.98 4.39
C LEU A 281 -1.98 -9.01 5.84
N ALA A 282 -1.93 -7.85 6.49
CA ALA A 282 -1.52 -7.69 7.89
C ALA A 282 -2.50 -8.38 8.88
N ALA A 283 -3.72 -8.69 8.45
CA ALA A 283 -4.68 -9.41 9.26
C ALA A 283 -4.16 -10.79 9.72
N ALA A 284 -3.38 -11.49 8.90
CA ALA A 284 -2.78 -12.78 9.22
C ALA A 284 -1.74 -12.70 10.36
N GLU A 285 -1.08 -11.55 10.52
CA GLU A 285 -0.06 -11.30 11.55
C GLU A 285 -0.63 -10.48 12.75
N ALA A 286 -1.93 -10.20 12.76
CA ALA A 286 -2.60 -9.50 13.84
C ALA A 286 -2.86 -10.40 15.05
N LYS A 287 -2.65 -9.89 16.27
CA LYS A 287 -2.93 -10.62 17.53
C LYS A 287 -4.41 -11.03 17.65
N ASN A 288 -5.31 -10.15 17.23
CA ASN A 288 -6.76 -10.41 17.24
C ASN A 288 -7.43 -9.77 16.03
N PRO A 289 -7.39 -10.41 14.84
CA PRO A 289 -7.89 -9.81 13.60
C PRO A 289 -9.40 -9.51 13.66
N VAL A 290 -10.20 -10.39 14.26
CA VAL A 290 -11.67 -10.23 14.34
C VAL A 290 -12.07 -8.95 15.09
N LYS A 291 -11.31 -8.54 16.11
CA LYS A 291 -11.60 -7.33 16.88
C LYS A 291 -10.95 -6.07 16.29
N SER A 292 -9.73 -6.16 15.79
CA SER A 292 -8.95 -4.99 15.38
C SER A 292 -9.20 -4.58 13.92
N LEU A 293 -9.42 -5.54 13.03
CA LEU A 293 -9.56 -5.29 11.60
C LEU A 293 -10.81 -4.45 11.23
N PRO A 294 -12.01 -4.69 11.79
CA PRO A 294 -13.20 -3.87 11.49
C PRO A 294 -13.00 -2.38 11.78
N GLY A 295 -12.31 -2.04 12.87
CA GLY A 295 -11.98 -0.65 13.22
C GLY A 295 -11.02 -0.03 12.20
N ALA A 296 -9.96 -0.74 11.86
CA ALA A 296 -8.97 -0.30 10.88
C ALA A 296 -9.60 -0.04 9.49
N ILE A 297 -10.46 -0.94 9.01
CA ILE A 297 -11.16 -0.80 7.73
C ILE A 297 -12.07 0.43 7.70
N LYS A 298 -12.84 0.68 8.75
CA LYS A 298 -13.73 1.86 8.83
C LYS A 298 -12.96 3.18 8.73
N GLN A 299 -11.71 3.22 9.19
CA GLN A 299 -10.86 4.42 9.13
C GLN A 299 -10.37 4.73 7.70
N VAL A 300 -10.36 3.77 6.80
CA VAL A 300 -10.00 3.98 5.39
C VAL A 300 -10.92 5.02 4.72
N PHE A 301 -12.20 5.06 5.10
CA PHE A 301 -13.13 6.09 4.62
C PHE A 301 -12.62 7.51 4.91
N TRP A 302 -12.21 7.77 6.18
CA TRP A 302 -11.70 9.08 6.59
C TRP A 302 -10.41 9.43 5.87
N ARG A 303 -9.52 8.44 5.67
CA ARG A 303 -8.31 8.64 4.89
C ARG A 303 -8.62 9.10 3.47
N ILE A 304 -9.49 8.39 2.76
CA ILE A 304 -9.87 8.73 1.39
C ILE A 304 -10.48 10.13 1.35
N SER A 305 -11.47 10.39 2.20
CA SER A 305 -12.23 11.63 2.14
C SER A 305 -11.39 12.85 2.54
N LEU A 306 -10.64 12.78 3.65
CA LEU A 306 -9.90 13.93 4.17
C LEU A 306 -8.57 14.12 3.45
N PHE A 307 -7.77 13.06 3.32
CA PHE A 307 -6.40 13.25 2.85
C PHE A 307 -6.31 13.27 1.33
N TYR A 308 -6.93 12.31 0.64
CA TYR A 308 -6.84 12.26 -0.82
C TYR A 308 -7.76 13.29 -1.48
N ILE A 309 -9.05 13.31 -1.17
CA ILE A 309 -10.00 14.17 -1.88
C ILE A 309 -9.82 15.63 -1.45
N LEU A 310 -9.91 15.92 -0.16
CA LEU A 310 -9.81 17.30 0.34
C LEU A 310 -8.39 17.87 0.20
N GLY A 311 -7.34 17.07 0.46
CA GLY A 311 -5.95 17.50 0.29
C GLY A 311 -5.63 17.89 -1.15
N LEU A 312 -6.01 17.07 -2.13
CA LEU A 312 -5.80 17.37 -3.54
C LEU A 312 -6.73 18.45 -4.09
N PHE A 313 -7.91 18.60 -3.52
CA PHE A 313 -8.77 19.75 -3.81
C PHE A 313 -8.05 21.07 -3.48
N PHE A 314 -7.45 21.18 -2.29
CA PHE A 314 -6.66 22.36 -1.94
C PHE A 314 -5.43 22.56 -2.84
N VAL A 315 -4.75 21.49 -3.23
CA VAL A 315 -3.67 21.57 -4.21
C VAL A 315 -4.17 22.20 -5.52
N GLY A 316 -5.31 21.73 -6.03
CA GLY A 316 -5.92 22.27 -7.24
C GLY A 316 -6.45 23.71 -7.13
N LEU A 317 -6.68 24.23 -5.92
CA LEU A 317 -7.03 25.64 -5.68
C LEU A 317 -5.81 26.57 -5.61
N LEU A 318 -4.63 26.03 -5.25
CA LEU A 318 -3.43 26.84 -4.95
C LEU A 318 -2.36 26.77 -6.04
N ILE A 319 -2.26 25.66 -6.76
CA ILE A 319 -1.21 25.46 -7.78
C ILE A 319 -1.83 25.41 -9.17
N PRO A 320 -1.39 26.29 -10.10
CA PRO A 320 -1.85 26.26 -11.47
C PRO A 320 -1.36 24.99 -12.18
N SER A 321 -2.20 24.41 -13.04
CA SER A 321 -1.88 23.18 -13.75
C SER A 321 -0.78 23.32 -14.81
N ASP A 322 -0.48 24.53 -15.23
CA ASP A 322 0.57 24.89 -16.20
C ASP A 322 1.86 25.36 -15.54
N ASP A 323 1.98 25.25 -14.21
CA ASP A 323 3.18 25.68 -13.49
C ASP A 323 4.41 24.87 -13.94
N PRO A 324 5.47 25.52 -14.45
CA PRO A 324 6.67 24.82 -14.93
C PRO A 324 7.46 24.14 -13.82
N SER A 325 7.20 24.49 -12.55
CA SER A 325 7.85 23.87 -11.39
C SER A 325 7.18 22.56 -10.98
N LEU A 326 6.02 22.19 -11.54
CA LEU A 326 5.45 20.87 -11.32
C LEU A 326 6.36 19.80 -11.92
N LEU A 327 6.46 18.67 -11.25
CA LEU A 327 7.15 17.49 -11.78
C LEU A 327 6.41 17.02 -13.04
N SER A 328 6.90 17.45 -14.20
CA SER A 328 6.47 16.96 -15.51
C SER A 328 7.46 15.93 -16.03
N GLU A 329 6.98 15.00 -16.86
CA GLU A 329 7.73 13.86 -17.40
C GLU A 329 9.07 14.21 -18.07
N SER A 330 9.30 15.48 -18.46
CA SER A 330 10.44 15.87 -19.26
C SER A 330 11.65 16.43 -18.51
N SER A 331 11.62 16.55 -17.18
CA SER A 331 12.66 17.32 -16.49
C SER A 331 12.94 16.88 -15.05
N TYR A 332 13.41 15.65 -14.88
CA TYR A 332 14.02 15.25 -13.60
C TYR A 332 15.41 15.90 -13.37
N SER A 333 15.95 16.63 -14.35
CA SER A 333 17.19 17.39 -14.22
C SER A 333 17.01 18.72 -13.50
N ASP A 334 15.80 19.28 -13.48
CA ASP A 334 15.48 20.48 -12.70
C ASP A 334 14.79 20.06 -11.41
N VAL A 335 15.24 20.54 -10.27
CA VAL A 335 14.69 20.27 -8.94
C VAL A 335 13.28 20.83 -8.86
N LYS A 336 12.32 20.03 -9.33
CA LYS A 336 10.90 20.38 -9.33
C LYS A 336 10.28 19.81 -8.07
N ALA A 337 9.60 20.67 -7.33
CA ALA A 337 9.04 20.31 -6.05
C ALA A 337 7.65 19.68 -6.20
N SER A 338 7.31 18.83 -5.28
CA SER A 338 5.93 18.36 -5.06
C SER A 338 4.97 19.55 -4.94
N PRO A 339 3.70 19.47 -5.43
CA PRO A 339 2.75 20.56 -5.27
C PRO A 339 2.55 20.98 -3.82
N PHE A 340 2.67 20.06 -2.87
CA PHE A 340 2.59 20.36 -1.43
C PHE A 340 3.76 21.25 -0.95
N VAL A 341 4.96 21.06 -1.51
CA VAL A 341 6.14 21.88 -1.23
C VAL A 341 6.01 23.24 -1.90
N LEU A 342 5.53 23.25 -3.16
CA LEU A 342 5.35 24.49 -3.93
C LEU A 342 4.37 25.46 -3.26
N VAL A 343 3.29 24.95 -2.63
CA VAL A 343 2.37 25.80 -1.86
C VAL A 343 3.12 26.59 -0.80
N GLY A 344 4.00 25.93 -0.01
CA GLY A 344 4.79 26.61 1.02
C GLY A 344 5.77 27.64 0.46
N LYS A 345 6.44 27.30 -0.64
CA LYS A 345 7.38 28.17 -1.34
C LYS A 345 6.67 29.41 -1.89
N TYR A 346 5.54 29.25 -2.56
CA TYR A 346 4.78 30.36 -3.14
C TYR A 346 4.07 31.21 -2.10
N ALA A 347 3.71 30.63 -0.98
CA ALA A 347 3.17 31.36 0.17
C ALA A 347 4.23 32.18 0.92
N GLY A 348 5.53 31.97 0.65
CA GLY A 348 6.59 32.64 1.40
C GLY A 348 6.74 32.14 2.84
N LEU A 349 6.24 30.93 3.14
CA LEU A 349 6.31 30.33 4.47
C LEU A 349 7.69 29.71 4.69
N LYS A 350 8.58 30.45 5.36
CA LYS A 350 9.95 30.01 5.62
C LYS A 350 10.01 28.69 6.38
N GLY A 351 10.65 27.68 5.80
CA GLY A 351 10.87 26.36 6.41
C GLY A 351 9.74 25.36 6.22
N PHE A 352 8.56 25.77 5.79
CA PHE A 352 7.45 24.86 5.53
C PHE A 352 7.73 23.93 4.33
N ASP A 353 8.36 24.44 3.31
CA ASP A 353 8.85 23.71 2.15
C ASP A 353 9.85 22.61 2.54
N HIS A 354 10.82 22.94 3.41
CA HIS A 354 11.77 21.97 3.97
C HIS A 354 11.06 20.90 4.80
N PHE A 355 10.12 21.31 5.67
CA PHE A 355 9.33 20.37 6.48
C PHE A 355 8.55 19.40 5.60
N MET A 356 7.85 19.88 4.57
CA MET A 356 7.10 19.02 3.66
C MET A 356 8.00 18.06 2.88
N ASN A 357 9.19 18.48 2.45
CA ASN A 357 10.15 17.59 1.81
C ASN A 357 10.62 16.46 2.74
N VAL A 358 10.86 16.75 4.03
CA VAL A 358 11.19 15.69 5.01
C VAL A 358 10.02 14.72 5.18
N VAL A 359 8.79 15.21 5.25
CA VAL A 359 7.58 14.38 5.34
C VAL A 359 7.45 13.48 4.11
N ILE A 360 7.68 14.02 2.91
CA ILE A 360 7.65 13.24 1.66
C ILE A 360 8.73 12.16 1.69
N LEU A 361 9.95 12.49 2.09
CA LEU A 361 11.06 11.55 2.17
C LEU A 361 10.74 10.37 3.11
N VAL A 362 10.25 10.67 4.31
CA VAL A 362 9.83 9.63 5.28
C VAL A 362 8.69 8.79 4.69
N SER A 363 7.73 9.42 4.01
CA SER A 363 6.60 8.73 3.38
C SER A 363 7.04 7.75 2.31
N VAL A 364 7.96 8.16 1.46
CA VAL A 364 8.52 7.35 0.36
C VAL A 364 9.29 6.15 0.91
N ILE A 365 10.14 6.35 1.91
CA ILE A 365 10.87 5.26 2.57
C ILE A 365 9.90 4.26 3.21
N SER A 366 8.86 4.73 3.88
CA SER A 366 7.82 3.91 4.49
C SER A 366 7.11 3.00 3.48
N ILE A 367 6.76 3.54 2.28
CA ILE A 367 6.18 2.71 1.21
C ILE A 367 7.19 1.67 0.70
N GLY A 368 8.47 2.03 0.58
CA GLY A 368 9.52 1.08 0.24
C GLY A 368 9.62 -0.09 1.24
N VAL A 369 9.54 0.19 2.55
CA VAL A 369 9.49 -0.83 3.61
C VAL A 369 8.23 -1.68 3.50
N SER A 370 7.06 -1.04 3.27
CA SER A 370 5.77 -1.70 3.04
C SER A 370 5.81 -2.64 1.83
N GLY A 371 6.51 -2.24 0.76
CA GLY A 371 6.68 -3.04 -0.44
C GLY A 371 7.43 -4.34 -0.17
N VAL A 372 8.54 -4.26 0.57
CA VAL A 372 9.29 -5.44 0.97
C VAL A 372 8.45 -6.35 1.87
N TYR A 373 7.69 -5.76 2.82
CA TYR A 373 6.76 -6.50 3.67
C TYR A 373 5.70 -7.22 2.84
N GLY A 374 4.94 -6.52 2.00
CA GLY A 374 3.83 -7.08 1.22
C GLY A 374 4.29 -8.15 0.22
N GLY A 375 5.33 -7.85 -0.56
CA GLY A 375 5.88 -8.77 -1.55
C GLY A 375 6.45 -10.05 -0.94
N SER A 376 7.21 -9.94 0.16
CA SER A 376 7.82 -11.11 0.80
C SER A 376 6.79 -12.05 1.44
N ARG A 377 5.73 -11.53 2.08
CA ARG A 377 4.66 -12.37 2.67
C ARG A 377 3.86 -13.08 1.60
N THR A 378 3.56 -12.40 0.51
CA THR A 378 2.85 -13.01 -0.62
C THR A 378 3.69 -14.10 -1.28
N LEU A 379 4.99 -13.87 -1.51
CA LEU A 379 5.90 -14.86 -2.08
C LEU A 379 6.03 -16.10 -1.17
N THR A 380 6.13 -15.90 0.15
CA THR A 380 6.16 -17.00 1.12
C THR A 380 4.89 -17.82 1.09
N ALA A 381 3.74 -17.17 1.04
CA ALA A 381 2.46 -17.84 1.02
C ALA A 381 2.22 -18.57 -0.32
N LEU A 382 2.67 -18.05 -1.47
CA LEU A 382 2.71 -18.76 -2.75
C LEU A 382 3.55 -20.05 -2.66
N ALA A 383 4.72 -19.97 -2.02
CA ALA A 383 5.59 -21.14 -1.85
C ALA A 383 4.97 -22.19 -0.92
N GLN A 384 4.28 -21.77 0.14
CA GLN A 384 3.54 -22.66 1.04
C GLN A 384 2.40 -23.41 0.33
N GLN A 385 1.77 -22.80 -0.68
CA GLN A 385 0.75 -23.43 -1.51
C GLN A 385 1.32 -24.22 -2.70
N GLY A 386 2.65 -24.25 -2.87
CA GLY A 386 3.30 -24.97 -3.97
C GLY A 386 3.37 -24.18 -5.29
N TYR A 387 3.02 -22.89 -5.29
CA TYR A 387 3.02 -22.01 -6.46
C TYR A 387 4.33 -21.24 -6.66
N ALA A 388 5.28 -21.36 -5.74
CA ALA A 388 6.63 -20.79 -5.83
C ALA A 388 7.69 -21.78 -5.33
N PRO A 389 8.98 -21.57 -5.65
CA PRO A 389 10.07 -22.44 -5.20
C PRO A 389 10.08 -22.65 -3.68
N LYS A 390 10.36 -23.89 -3.25
CA LYS A 390 10.33 -24.30 -1.83
C LYS A 390 11.28 -23.49 -0.93
N ILE A 391 12.31 -22.85 -1.47
CA ILE A 391 13.22 -21.99 -0.70
C ILE A 391 12.49 -20.87 0.02
N PHE A 392 11.39 -20.35 -0.57
CA PHE A 392 10.60 -19.26 0.00
C PHE A 392 9.62 -19.71 1.10
N THR A 393 9.51 -21.02 1.38
CA THR A 393 8.78 -21.51 2.57
C THR A 393 9.57 -21.34 3.86
N TYR A 394 10.84 -20.92 3.76
CA TYR A 394 11.70 -20.74 4.92
C TYR A 394 11.20 -19.57 5.78
N ILE A 395 10.93 -19.83 7.05
CA ILE A 395 10.65 -18.84 8.08
C ILE A 395 11.62 -19.10 9.22
N ASP A 396 12.26 -18.06 9.73
CA ASP A 396 13.17 -18.16 10.84
C ASP A 396 12.44 -18.25 12.20
N ARG A 397 13.18 -18.42 13.29
CA ARG A 397 12.61 -18.54 14.65
C ARG A 397 11.90 -17.26 15.12
N SER A 398 12.24 -16.11 14.54
CA SER A 398 11.59 -14.80 14.81
C SER A 398 10.42 -14.50 13.84
N GLY A 399 9.97 -15.49 13.05
CA GLY A 399 8.85 -15.35 12.14
C GLY A 399 9.16 -14.57 10.85
N ARG A 400 10.44 -14.40 10.47
CA ARG A 400 10.86 -13.65 9.29
C ARG A 400 11.05 -14.57 8.09
N PRO A 401 10.42 -14.31 6.95
CA PRO A 401 10.63 -15.06 5.71
C PRO A 401 11.85 -14.53 4.94
N LEU A 402 13.05 -14.72 5.47
CA LEU A 402 14.30 -14.10 4.98
C LEU A 402 14.58 -14.32 3.49
N PRO A 403 14.43 -15.51 2.89
CA PRO A 403 14.66 -15.69 1.46
C PRO A 403 13.68 -14.87 0.60
N SER A 404 12.42 -14.75 1.03
CA SER A 404 11.42 -13.94 0.33
C SER A 404 11.70 -12.45 0.48
N VAL A 405 12.14 -11.99 1.65
CA VAL A 405 12.60 -10.61 1.89
C VAL A 405 13.78 -10.29 0.96
N PHE A 406 14.78 -11.17 0.91
CA PHE A 406 15.94 -10.99 0.05
C PHE A 406 15.55 -10.95 -1.45
N ALA A 407 14.61 -11.80 -1.88
CA ALA A 407 14.13 -11.84 -3.26
C ALA A 407 13.50 -10.50 -3.69
N ILE A 408 12.77 -9.82 -2.81
CA ILE A 408 12.23 -8.48 -3.11
C ILE A 408 13.34 -7.43 -3.08
N LEU A 409 14.26 -7.49 -2.11
CA LEU A 409 15.35 -6.52 -1.99
C LEU A 409 16.30 -6.53 -3.19
N ILE A 410 16.46 -7.66 -3.89
CA ILE A 410 17.27 -7.76 -5.13
C ILE A 410 16.82 -6.77 -6.21
N PHE A 411 15.55 -6.37 -6.21
CA PHE A 411 15.03 -5.37 -7.16
C PHE A 411 15.40 -3.93 -6.79
N GLY A 412 15.80 -3.66 -5.55
CA GLY A 412 16.22 -2.32 -5.11
C GLY A 412 17.27 -1.65 -6.00
N PRO A 413 18.36 -2.36 -6.39
CA PRO A 413 19.39 -1.83 -7.30
C PRO A 413 18.87 -1.37 -8.67
N LEU A 414 17.67 -1.76 -9.12
CA LEU A 414 17.08 -1.21 -10.35
C LEU A 414 16.90 0.33 -10.26
N ALA A 415 16.83 0.90 -9.05
CA ALA A 415 16.79 2.35 -8.88
C ALA A 415 17.99 3.08 -9.50
N TYR A 416 19.16 2.42 -9.60
CA TYR A 416 20.34 3.03 -10.21
C TYR A 416 20.24 3.22 -11.73
N VAL A 417 19.29 2.59 -12.40
CA VAL A 417 19.01 2.83 -13.84
C VAL A 417 18.58 4.29 -14.06
N ASN A 418 17.98 4.91 -13.04
CA ASN A 418 17.55 6.31 -13.08
C ASN A 418 18.70 7.34 -13.00
N LEU A 419 19.95 6.91 -12.86
CA LEU A 419 21.12 7.81 -12.91
C LEU A 419 21.45 8.28 -14.33
N ASN A 420 20.91 7.63 -15.34
CA ASN A 420 21.07 8.01 -16.74
C ASN A 420 20.02 9.05 -17.17
N ALA A 421 20.25 9.71 -18.32
CA ALA A 421 19.33 10.68 -18.92
C ALA A 421 17.91 10.13 -19.20
N SER A 422 17.75 8.81 -19.26
CA SER A 422 16.47 8.11 -19.41
C SER A 422 15.74 7.84 -18.08
N GLY A 423 16.25 8.34 -16.96
CA GLY A 423 15.65 8.12 -15.62
C GLY A 423 14.15 8.45 -15.54
N PRO A 424 13.68 9.59 -16.03
CA PRO A 424 12.26 9.95 -16.02
C PRO A 424 11.37 8.93 -16.74
N VAL A 425 11.84 8.46 -17.89
CA VAL A 425 11.13 7.45 -18.69
C VAL A 425 10.98 6.13 -17.93
N VAL A 426 12.04 5.72 -17.23
CA VAL A 426 12.02 4.49 -16.40
C VAL A 426 11.08 4.66 -15.21
N PHE A 427 11.05 5.83 -14.57
CA PHE A 427 10.12 6.12 -13.50
C PHE A 427 8.66 5.96 -13.95
N ASP A 428 8.29 6.52 -15.10
CA ASP A 428 6.93 6.43 -15.64
C ASP A 428 6.53 4.97 -15.96
N TRP A 429 7.48 4.17 -16.44
CA TRP A 429 7.24 2.74 -16.66
C TRP A 429 6.97 2.01 -15.35
N LEU A 430 7.80 2.24 -14.33
CA LEU A 430 7.64 1.62 -13.02
C LEU A 430 6.31 2.02 -12.37
N LEU A 431 5.91 3.29 -12.51
CA LEU A 431 4.64 3.81 -12.02
C LEU A 431 3.44 3.16 -12.75
N ALA A 432 3.49 3.07 -14.07
CA ALA A 432 2.42 2.46 -14.87
C ALA A 432 2.29 0.96 -14.58
N LEU A 433 3.40 0.23 -14.51
CA LEU A 433 3.42 -1.20 -14.19
C LEU A 433 2.82 -1.47 -12.80
N SER A 434 3.24 -0.71 -11.80
CA SER A 434 2.77 -0.86 -10.41
C SER A 434 1.29 -0.49 -10.28
N GLY A 435 0.87 0.64 -10.85
CA GLY A 435 -0.52 1.11 -10.76
C GLY A 435 -1.51 0.16 -11.42
N LEU A 436 -1.21 -0.35 -12.61
CA LEU A 436 -2.08 -1.31 -13.30
C LEU A 436 -2.14 -2.67 -12.58
N ALA A 437 -1.01 -3.17 -12.07
CA ALA A 437 -0.98 -4.42 -11.32
C ALA A 437 -1.89 -4.36 -10.08
N ALA A 438 -1.95 -3.21 -9.40
CA ALA A 438 -2.85 -2.98 -8.28
C ALA A 438 -4.33 -3.08 -8.68
N VAL A 439 -4.72 -2.53 -9.84
CA VAL A 439 -6.12 -2.55 -10.31
C VAL A 439 -6.62 -3.99 -10.54
N PHE A 440 -5.77 -4.88 -11.09
CA PHE A 440 -6.11 -6.30 -11.23
C PHE A 440 -6.33 -6.98 -9.88
N THR A 441 -5.48 -6.69 -8.91
CA THR A 441 -5.61 -7.18 -7.54
C THR A 441 -6.95 -6.75 -6.92
N TRP A 442 -7.32 -5.48 -7.06
CA TRP A 442 -8.56 -4.93 -6.51
C TRP A 442 -9.81 -5.48 -7.20
N GLY A 443 -9.78 -5.62 -8.52
CA GLY A 443 -10.85 -6.30 -9.27
C GLY A 443 -11.05 -7.75 -8.82
N SER A 444 -9.95 -8.46 -8.56
CA SER A 444 -9.98 -9.84 -8.06
C SER A 444 -10.56 -9.94 -6.65
N ILE A 445 -10.28 -8.98 -5.76
CA ILE A 445 -10.88 -8.90 -4.42
C ILE A 445 -12.40 -8.75 -4.53
N CYS A 446 -12.87 -7.82 -5.38
CA CYS A 446 -14.30 -7.61 -5.60
C CYS A 446 -14.98 -8.86 -6.16
N LEU A 447 -14.39 -9.51 -7.16
CA LEU A 447 -14.92 -10.72 -7.77
C LEU A 447 -14.95 -11.89 -6.77
N ALA A 448 -13.88 -12.08 -5.99
CA ALA A 448 -13.82 -13.10 -4.94
C ALA A 448 -14.92 -12.89 -3.89
N HIS A 449 -15.17 -11.65 -3.47
CA HIS A 449 -16.23 -11.33 -2.52
C HIS A 449 -17.63 -11.60 -3.08
N ILE A 450 -17.90 -11.25 -4.34
CA ILE A 450 -19.19 -11.55 -5.00
C ILE A 450 -19.43 -13.07 -5.01
N ARG A 451 -18.40 -13.86 -5.39
CA ARG A 451 -18.50 -15.31 -5.43
C ARG A 451 -18.60 -15.93 -4.04
N PHE A 452 -17.86 -15.41 -3.06
CA PHE A 452 -18.00 -15.81 -1.67
C PHE A 452 -19.43 -15.63 -1.16
N ARG A 453 -20.02 -14.45 -1.35
CA ARG A 453 -21.40 -14.19 -0.92
C ARG A 453 -22.42 -15.09 -1.62
N LYS A 454 -22.23 -15.38 -2.91
CA LYS A 454 -23.07 -16.31 -3.66
C LYS A 454 -22.94 -17.74 -3.12
N ALA A 455 -21.72 -18.21 -2.85
CA ALA A 455 -21.48 -19.53 -2.28
C ALA A 455 -22.05 -19.64 -0.86
N TRP A 456 -21.91 -18.60 -0.03
CA TRP A 456 -22.45 -18.52 1.32
C TRP A 456 -23.97 -18.72 1.33
N ALA A 457 -24.68 -17.99 0.48
CA ALA A 457 -26.13 -18.13 0.32
C ALA A 457 -26.53 -19.50 -0.24
N TYR A 458 -25.76 -20.06 -1.19
CA TYR A 458 -26.03 -21.37 -1.77
C TYR A 458 -25.99 -22.50 -0.73
N HIS A 459 -25.13 -22.41 0.27
CA HIS A 459 -25.03 -23.36 1.38
C HIS A 459 -26.03 -23.08 2.51
N GLY A 460 -27.02 -22.20 2.30
CA GLY A 460 -28.09 -21.91 3.25
C GLY A 460 -27.69 -20.98 4.41
N HIS A 461 -26.50 -20.39 4.37
CA HIS A 461 -26.04 -19.46 5.39
C HIS A 461 -26.63 -18.06 5.20
N THR A 462 -26.92 -17.39 6.30
CA THR A 462 -27.40 -16.01 6.31
C THR A 462 -26.25 -15.00 6.45
N THR A 463 -26.50 -13.79 6.03
CA THR A 463 -25.50 -12.72 6.20
C THR A 463 -25.26 -12.34 7.66
N ASP A 464 -26.17 -12.73 8.58
CA ASP A 464 -26.06 -12.40 10.01
C ASP A 464 -24.96 -13.20 10.72
N GLU A 465 -24.56 -14.31 10.14
CA GLU A 465 -23.45 -15.14 10.61
C GLU A 465 -22.07 -14.52 10.31
N ILE A 466 -22.00 -13.48 9.45
CA ILE A 466 -20.75 -12.84 9.06
C ILE A 466 -20.39 -11.76 10.10
N PRO A 467 -19.25 -11.89 10.80
CA PRO A 467 -18.87 -10.99 11.90
C PRO A 467 -18.65 -9.53 11.49
N PHE A 468 -18.20 -9.31 10.28
CA PHE A 468 -18.01 -7.98 9.70
C PHE A 468 -18.60 -7.98 8.29
N LYS A 469 -19.58 -7.10 8.04
CA LYS A 469 -20.27 -6.99 6.76
C LYS A 469 -19.76 -5.77 5.99
N ALA A 470 -19.42 -5.97 4.71
CA ALA A 470 -19.14 -4.86 3.80
C ALA A 470 -20.37 -3.96 3.64
N ILE A 471 -20.23 -2.64 3.84
CA ILE A 471 -21.35 -1.67 3.83
C ILE A 471 -22.13 -1.74 2.51
N GLY A 472 -21.44 -1.80 1.37
CA GLY A 472 -22.06 -1.92 0.05
C GLY A 472 -22.49 -3.34 -0.31
N GLY A 473 -22.16 -4.36 0.51
CA GLY A 473 -22.40 -5.76 0.20
C GLY A 473 -21.90 -6.15 -1.20
N THR A 474 -22.63 -7.01 -1.89
CA THR A 474 -22.30 -7.43 -3.28
C THR A 474 -22.45 -6.30 -4.29
N ILE A 475 -23.38 -5.36 -4.07
CA ILE A 475 -23.55 -4.19 -4.96
C ILE A 475 -22.29 -3.33 -4.94
N GLY A 476 -21.74 -3.05 -3.75
CA GLY A 476 -20.48 -2.33 -3.61
C GLY A 476 -19.33 -3.01 -4.35
N SER A 477 -19.24 -4.34 -4.28
CA SER A 477 -18.21 -5.08 -5.03
C SER A 477 -18.43 -5.04 -6.55
N TRP A 478 -19.66 -5.00 -7.04
CA TRP A 478 -19.94 -4.76 -8.46
C TRP A 478 -19.54 -3.36 -8.90
N ILE A 479 -19.80 -2.33 -8.07
CA ILE A 479 -19.34 -0.95 -8.33
C ILE A 479 -17.80 -0.92 -8.37
N GLY A 480 -17.12 -1.52 -7.38
CA GLY A 480 -15.67 -1.61 -7.34
C GLY A 480 -15.09 -2.30 -8.57
N LEU A 481 -15.64 -3.44 -8.97
CA LEU A 481 -15.22 -4.18 -10.16
C LEU A 481 -15.44 -3.38 -11.46
N PHE A 482 -16.59 -2.72 -11.59
CA PHE A 482 -16.89 -1.85 -12.73
C PHE A 482 -15.89 -0.69 -12.83
N LEU A 483 -15.58 -0.02 -11.72
CA LEU A 483 -14.62 1.08 -11.70
C LEU A 483 -13.19 0.59 -12.00
N CYS A 484 -12.78 -0.60 -11.56
CA CYS A 484 -11.52 -1.21 -11.99
C CYS A 484 -11.46 -1.36 -13.51
N PHE A 485 -12.55 -1.82 -14.13
CA PHE A 485 -12.63 -1.93 -15.59
C PHE A 485 -12.55 -0.55 -16.27
N VAL A 486 -13.22 0.47 -15.72
CA VAL A 486 -13.15 1.85 -16.24
C VAL A 486 -11.71 2.39 -16.21
N VAL A 487 -10.97 2.17 -15.11
CA VAL A 487 -9.57 2.58 -14.98
C VAL A 487 -8.70 1.87 -16.03
N LEU A 488 -8.87 0.56 -16.22
CA LEU A 488 -8.13 -0.19 -17.25
C LEU A 488 -8.45 0.29 -18.68
N ALA A 489 -9.73 0.58 -18.95
CA ALA A 489 -10.16 1.10 -20.26
C ALA A 489 -9.63 2.52 -20.52
N ALA A 490 -9.63 3.39 -19.51
CA ALA A 490 -9.07 4.74 -19.59
C ALA A 490 -7.56 4.69 -19.87
N GLN A 491 -6.84 3.81 -19.18
CA GLN A 491 -5.41 3.63 -19.43
C GLN A 491 -5.13 3.04 -20.82
N PHE A 492 -5.93 2.08 -21.28
CA PHE A 492 -5.81 1.57 -22.65
C PHE A 492 -5.97 2.68 -23.68
N TYR A 493 -6.97 3.54 -23.47
CA TYR A 493 -7.22 4.68 -24.34
C TYR A 493 -6.02 5.66 -24.37
N THR A 494 -5.48 6.02 -23.20
CA THR A 494 -4.33 6.94 -23.13
C THR A 494 -3.02 6.30 -23.60
N ALA A 495 -2.88 4.98 -23.49
CA ALA A 495 -1.75 4.26 -24.05
C ALA A 495 -1.71 4.33 -25.59
N ILE A 496 -2.87 4.39 -26.24
CA ILE A 496 -2.97 4.58 -27.69
C ILE A 496 -2.88 6.07 -28.06
N ALA A 497 -3.59 6.93 -27.33
CA ALA A 497 -3.77 8.35 -27.61
C ALA A 497 -3.30 9.21 -26.43
N PRO A 498 -2.00 9.47 -26.29
CA PRO A 498 -1.44 10.18 -25.15
C PRO A 498 -1.95 11.62 -25.04
N PRO A 499 -2.06 12.17 -23.83
CA PRO A 499 -2.48 13.56 -23.64
C PRO A 499 -1.41 14.53 -24.17
N GLY A 500 -1.86 15.69 -24.65
CA GLY A 500 -0.98 16.75 -25.13
C GLY A 500 -0.47 16.59 -26.56
N THR A 501 -0.82 15.51 -27.24
CA THR A 501 -0.48 15.31 -28.67
C THR A 501 -1.70 14.86 -29.48
N SER A 502 -1.68 15.19 -30.77
CA SER A 502 -2.67 14.67 -31.74
C SER A 502 -2.25 13.33 -32.36
N GLU A 503 -0.99 12.93 -32.19
CA GLU A 503 -0.45 11.71 -32.75
C GLU A 503 -0.79 10.50 -31.86
N LEU A 504 -0.97 9.33 -32.48
CA LEU A 504 -1.12 8.06 -31.79
C LEU A 504 0.25 7.52 -31.38
N ASN A 505 0.30 6.85 -30.25
CA ASN A 505 1.52 6.16 -29.83
C ASN A 505 1.88 5.03 -30.81
N GLY A 506 3.17 4.91 -31.10
CA GLY A 506 3.70 3.69 -31.69
C GLY A 506 3.68 2.52 -30.68
N ALA A 507 4.06 1.32 -31.16
CA ALA A 507 4.09 0.11 -30.32
C ALA A 507 4.91 0.31 -29.03
N GLU A 508 6.05 0.98 -29.11
CA GLU A 508 6.90 1.29 -27.95
C GLU A 508 6.16 2.12 -26.89
N GLY A 509 5.53 3.23 -27.29
CA GLY A 509 4.78 4.10 -26.38
C GLY A 509 3.56 3.39 -25.77
N PHE A 510 2.88 2.53 -26.57
CA PHE A 510 1.78 1.72 -26.07
C PHE A 510 2.26 0.74 -24.98
N PHE A 511 3.30 -0.04 -25.24
CA PHE A 511 3.81 -0.98 -24.24
C PHE A 511 4.40 -0.28 -23.01
N LYS A 512 5.01 0.89 -23.15
CA LYS A 512 5.41 1.73 -22.01
C LYS A 512 4.27 1.94 -21.02
N SER A 513 3.09 2.26 -21.53
CA SER A 513 1.95 2.65 -20.72
C SER A 513 1.06 1.50 -20.30
N TYR A 514 1.14 0.32 -20.96
CA TYR A 514 0.18 -0.78 -20.77
C TYR A 514 0.82 -2.16 -20.59
N LEU A 515 2.11 -2.24 -20.30
CA LEU A 515 2.85 -3.52 -20.22
C LEU A 515 2.35 -4.46 -19.11
N ALA A 516 1.75 -3.92 -18.06
CA ALA A 516 1.25 -4.74 -16.93
C ALA A 516 0.09 -5.67 -17.31
N LEU A 517 -0.62 -5.41 -18.41
CA LEU A 517 -1.73 -6.28 -18.86
C LEU A 517 -1.24 -7.61 -19.48
N PRO A 518 -0.25 -7.63 -20.39
CA PRO A 518 0.22 -8.86 -20.99
C PRO A 518 1.14 -9.69 -20.07
N VAL A 519 1.63 -9.15 -18.98
CA VAL A 519 2.44 -9.85 -17.98
C VAL A 519 1.57 -10.50 -16.92
#